data_4af7bcf8bc57991315ba0ffdbc289c5c
#
_entry.id   4af7bcf8bc57991315ba0ffdbc289c5c
#
_cell.length_a   1.000
_cell.length_b   1.000
_cell.length_c   1.000
_cell.angle_alpha   90.00
_cell.angle_beta   90.00
_cell.angle_gamma   90.00
#
_symmetry.space_group_name_H-M   'P 1'
#
loop_
_entity.id
_entity.type
_entity.pdbx_description
1 polymer ?
#
loop_
_entity_poly.entity_id
_entity_poly.type
_entity_poly.pdbx_seq_one_letter_code
_entity_poly.pdbx_strand_id
1 'polypeptide(L)'
;MPEVITSPSNPKVKRLLALQQKSSARREAGLFVVEGRRELQHCIDAGFEIDTVFYCPSRCGDAPLQNFASLIPPTATQRVPPVYEATGGHGFAGEVSANAKLFEVSEEVYAKIAMREGTEGVIAEVRAKERRLEDLALPERPLVVVLESVEKPGNLGAVLRSADAAGVDAVLFCDPLTDLWNPNLIRASIGAVFTVPCVACSSAEAIAFLKARGIRILTAQLQDSSLYYDCDMTVGTALVMGTESTGLTDAWREAADAHIRIPMLGRLDSLNVSVSAAILLFEAVRQRQNG
;
A
#
# COMPACT_ATOMS: atom_id res chain seq x y z
N MET A 1 -12.44 -32.75 0.42
CA MET A 1 -11.99 -32.12 1.69
C MET A 1 -10.67 -31.41 1.41
N PRO A 2 -10.40 -30.25 1.99
CA PRO A 2 -9.09 -29.61 1.83
C PRO A 2 -7.98 -30.49 2.42
N GLU A 3 -6.79 -30.39 1.85
CA GLU A 3 -5.59 -31.08 2.37
C GLU A 3 -5.22 -30.48 3.72
N VAL A 4 -4.99 -31.33 4.73
CA VAL A 4 -4.60 -30.91 6.08
C VAL A 4 -3.08 -30.96 6.23
N ILE A 5 -2.46 -29.84 6.59
CA ILE A 5 -1.02 -29.72 6.81
C ILE A 5 -0.75 -29.68 8.32
N THR A 6 -0.10 -30.72 8.82
CA THR A 6 0.25 -30.86 10.25
C THR A 6 1.74 -30.69 10.54
N SER A 7 2.58 -30.67 9.48
CA SER A 7 4.04 -30.58 9.66
C SER A 7 4.56 -29.18 9.26
N PRO A 8 5.28 -28.48 10.16
CA PRO A 8 5.97 -27.23 9.84
C PRO A 8 7.07 -27.38 8.75
N SER A 9 7.53 -28.61 8.49
CA SER A 9 8.52 -28.90 7.45
C SER A 9 7.91 -29.10 6.04
N ASN A 10 6.59 -29.03 5.91
CA ASN A 10 5.89 -29.12 4.63
C ASN A 10 6.44 -28.08 3.62
N PRO A 11 6.71 -28.45 2.35
CA PRO A 11 7.22 -27.53 1.34
C PRO A 11 6.37 -26.27 1.15
N LYS A 12 5.04 -26.38 1.27
CA LYS A 12 4.12 -25.23 1.15
C LYS A 12 4.33 -24.22 2.30
N VAL A 13 4.52 -24.73 3.54
CA VAL A 13 4.83 -23.92 4.71
C VAL A 13 6.19 -23.24 4.56
N LYS A 14 7.21 -23.95 4.07
CA LYS A 14 8.53 -23.36 3.80
C LYS A 14 8.46 -22.26 2.75
N ARG A 15 7.66 -22.44 1.69
CA ARG A 15 7.44 -21.41 0.67
C ARG A 15 6.80 -20.17 1.28
N LEU A 16 5.72 -20.34 2.04
CA LEU A 16 5.03 -19.23 2.72
C LEU A 16 6.00 -18.44 3.61
N LEU A 17 6.79 -19.12 4.44
CA LEU A 17 7.80 -18.46 5.29
C LEU A 17 8.87 -17.72 4.48
N ALA A 18 9.29 -18.28 3.35
CA ALA A 18 10.23 -17.59 2.45
C ALA A 18 9.63 -16.31 1.86
N LEU A 19 8.36 -16.34 1.45
CA LEU A 19 7.63 -15.17 0.95
C LEU A 19 7.46 -14.09 2.05
N GLN A 20 7.24 -14.49 3.29
CA GLN A 20 7.17 -13.53 4.41
C GLN A 20 8.51 -12.83 4.67
N GLN A 21 9.61 -13.55 4.57
CA GLN A 21 10.93 -13.09 5.02
C GLN A 21 11.75 -12.41 3.93
N LYS A 22 11.62 -12.85 2.66
CA LYS A 22 12.56 -12.48 1.61
C LYS A 22 11.87 -11.78 0.43
N SER A 23 12.30 -10.55 0.13
CA SER A 23 11.83 -9.82 -1.06
C SER A 23 12.22 -10.52 -2.36
N SER A 24 13.39 -11.19 -2.41
CA SER A 24 13.80 -12.00 -3.56
C SER A 24 12.84 -13.15 -3.85
N ALA A 25 12.39 -13.86 -2.79
CA ALA A 25 11.42 -14.95 -2.95
C ALA A 25 10.07 -14.43 -3.47
N ARG A 26 9.61 -13.26 -3.01
CA ARG A 26 8.38 -12.64 -3.52
C ARG A 26 8.49 -12.29 -5.00
N ARG A 27 9.59 -11.65 -5.40
CA ARG A 27 9.84 -11.28 -6.80
C ARG A 27 9.94 -12.49 -7.71
N GLU A 28 10.69 -13.52 -7.31
CA GLU A 28 10.87 -14.75 -8.09
C GLU A 28 9.56 -15.51 -8.27
N ALA A 29 8.77 -15.61 -7.19
CA ALA A 29 7.48 -16.31 -7.24
C ALA A 29 6.34 -15.48 -7.84
N GLY A 30 6.49 -14.15 -7.93
CA GLY A 30 5.38 -13.25 -8.25
C GLY A 30 4.24 -13.30 -7.23
N LEU A 31 4.57 -13.63 -5.98
CA LEU A 31 3.61 -13.84 -4.88
C LEU A 31 4.01 -13.04 -3.65
N PHE A 32 3.02 -12.63 -2.87
CA PHE A 32 3.21 -12.04 -1.55
C PHE A 32 2.24 -12.64 -0.53
N VAL A 33 2.41 -12.28 0.73
CA VAL A 33 1.61 -12.84 1.83
C VAL A 33 0.73 -11.78 2.46
N VAL A 34 -0.54 -12.11 2.61
CA VAL A 34 -1.53 -11.31 3.36
C VAL A 34 -1.99 -12.12 4.57
N GLU A 35 -1.93 -11.53 5.75
CA GLU A 35 -2.36 -12.12 7.01
C GLU A 35 -3.49 -11.28 7.61
N GLY A 36 -4.60 -11.93 7.96
CA GLY A 36 -5.79 -11.29 8.52
C GLY A 36 -6.93 -11.16 7.52
N ARG A 37 -8.16 -11.19 8.05
CA ARG A 37 -9.39 -11.18 7.22
C ARG A 37 -9.60 -9.83 6.56
N ARG A 38 -9.39 -8.75 7.31
CA ARG A 38 -9.60 -7.39 6.82
C ARG A 38 -8.66 -7.05 5.69
N GLU A 39 -7.37 -7.30 5.87
CA GLU A 39 -6.34 -7.06 4.86
C GLU A 39 -6.59 -7.93 3.61
N LEU A 40 -7.02 -9.18 3.82
CA LEU A 40 -7.39 -10.08 2.71
C LEU A 40 -8.65 -9.59 1.97
N GLN A 41 -9.66 -9.06 2.68
CA GLN A 41 -10.85 -8.49 2.07
C GLN A 41 -10.49 -7.29 1.20
N HIS A 42 -9.70 -6.33 1.72
CA HIS A 42 -9.23 -5.18 0.92
C HIS A 42 -8.45 -5.61 -0.31
N CYS A 43 -7.65 -6.68 -0.19
CA CYS A 43 -6.89 -7.25 -1.30
C CYS A 43 -7.83 -7.82 -2.39
N ILE A 44 -8.87 -8.55 -1.99
CA ILE A 44 -9.89 -9.11 -2.89
C ILE A 44 -10.70 -7.99 -3.55
N ASP A 45 -11.18 -7.02 -2.78
CA ASP A 45 -11.97 -5.89 -3.27
C ASP A 45 -11.18 -5.04 -4.29
N ALA A 46 -9.86 -4.97 -4.11
CA ALA A 46 -8.94 -4.35 -5.07
C ALA A 46 -8.61 -5.24 -6.29
N GLY A 47 -9.27 -6.41 -6.40
CA GLY A 47 -9.15 -7.32 -7.54
C GLY A 47 -7.81 -8.04 -7.64
N PHE A 48 -7.14 -8.31 -6.52
CA PHE A 48 -5.96 -9.17 -6.50
C PHE A 48 -6.37 -10.65 -6.59
N GLU A 49 -5.56 -11.43 -7.31
CA GLU A 49 -5.78 -12.87 -7.47
C GLU A 49 -5.18 -13.65 -6.29
N ILE A 50 -6.00 -14.42 -5.60
CA ILE A 50 -5.55 -15.31 -4.53
C ILE A 50 -5.02 -16.60 -5.13
N ASP A 51 -3.78 -16.98 -4.83
CA ASP A 51 -3.17 -18.25 -5.25
C ASP A 51 -3.47 -19.37 -4.26
N THR A 52 -3.23 -19.10 -2.97
CA THR A 52 -3.35 -20.12 -1.91
C THR A 52 -3.84 -19.50 -0.62
N VAL A 53 -4.72 -20.22 0.09
CA VAL A 53 -5.18 -19.83 1.43
C VAL A 53 -4.81 -20.94 2.42
N PHE A 54 -4.18 -20.55 3.51
CA PHE A 54 -3.94 -21.38 4.70
C PHE A 54 -4.88 -20.92 5.80
N TYR A 55 -5.65 -21.83 6.37
CA TYR A 55 -6.57 -21.50 7.45
C TYR A 55 -6.47 -22.50 8.60
N CYS A 56 -6.64 -21.99 9.83
CA CYS A 56 -6.67 -22.79 11.04
C CYS A 56 -8.07 -22.74 11.64
N PRO A 57 -8.86 -23.84 11.59
CA PRO A 57 -10.26 -23.83 12.05
C PRO A 57 -10.43 -23.35 13.50
N SER A 58 -9.57 -23.80 14.42
CA SER A 58 -9.65 -23.44 15.83
C SER A 58 -9.35 -21.94 16.10
N ARG A 59 -8.75 -21.22 15.16
CA ARG A 59 -8.42 -19.81 15.24
C ARG A 59 -9.38 -18.93 14.43
N CYS A 60 -10.18 -19.52 13.56
CA CYS A 60 -11.13 -18.77 12.71
C CYS A 60 -12.38 -18.28 13.45
N GLY A 61 -12.61 -18.71 14.72
CA GLY A 61 -13.85 -18.42 15.47
C GLY A 61 -15.09 -19.01 14.78
N ASP A 62 -16.28 -18.55 15.20
CA ASP A 62 -17.58 -19.04 14.71
C ASP A 62 -17.93 -18.55 13.28
N ALA A 63 -17.05 -17.84 12.60
CA ALA A 63 -17.27 -17.44 11.22
C ALA A 63 -17.08 -18.68 10.32
N PRO A 64 -18.16 -19.21 9.74
CA PRO A 64 -18.09 -20.43 8.97
C PRO A 64 -17.15 -20.27 7.77
N LEU A 65 -16.41 -21.33 7.45
CA LEU A 65 -15.62 -21.46 6.22
C LEU A 65 -16.40 -21.12 4.94
N GLN A 66 -17.73 -21.20 5.00
CA GLN A 66 -18.64 -20.77 3.96
C GLN A 66 -18.46 -19.28 3.60
N ASN A 67 -18.05 -18.43 4.55
CA ASN A 67 -17.76 -17.02 4.26
C ASN A 67 -16.41 -16.84 3.55
N PHE A 68 -15.46 -17.76 3.75
CA PHE A 68 -14.22 -17.78 2.95
C PHE A 68 -14.42 -18.40 1.58
N ALA A 69 -15.25 -19.46 1.49
CA ALA A 69 -15.67 -20.01 0.20
C ALA A 69 -16.54 -19.04 -0.60
N SER A 70 -17.27 -18.13 0.06
CA SER A 70 -18.00 -17.06 -0.61
C SER A 70 -17.13 -15.86 -1.01
N LEU A 71 -15.96 -15.68 -0.37
CA LEU A 71 -14.92 -14.74 -0.79
C LEU A 71 -14.11 -15.27 -1.98
N ILE A 72 -14.14 -16.60 -2.20
CA ILE A 72 -13.57 -17.28 -3.38
C ILE A 72 -14.77 -17.79 -4.18
N PRO A 73 -15.28 -17.04 -5.17
CA PRO A 73 -16.48 -17.43 -5.91
C PRO A 73 -16.30 -18.80 -6.57
N PRO A 74 -17.29 -19.72 -6.44
CA PRO A 74 -17.30 -20.96 -7.19
C PRO A 74 -17.60 -20.64 -8.66
N THR A 75 -16.62 -20.87 -9.50
CA THR A 75 -16.76 -20.91 -10.97
C THR A 75 -17.53 -19.77 -11.67
N ALA A 76 -16.83 -19.11 -12.57
CA ALA A 76 -17.33 -18.29 -13.69
C ALA A 76 -17.70 -16.83 -13.37
N THR A 77 -16.93 -15.96 -14.01
CA THR A 77 -17.40 -14.70 -14.67
C THR A 77 -18.60 -13.99 -14.02
N GLN A 78 -18.49 -13.54 -12.80
CA GLN A 78 -19.32 -12.48 -12.31
C GLN A 78 -18.46 -11.24 -12.06
N ARG A 79 -18.60 -10.25 -12.97
CA ARG A 79 -18.16 -8.89 -12.73
C ARG A 79 -18.90 -8.41 -11.49
N VAL A 80 -18.18 -8.24 -10.38
CA VAL A 80 -18.71 -7.48 -9.25
C VAL A 80 -18.68 -6.02 -9.70
N PRO A 81 -19.81 -5.31 -9.78
CA PRO A 81 -19.79 -3.89 -10.06
C PRO A 81 -19.03 -3.17 -8.94
N PRO A 82 -18.29 -2.10 -9.24
CA PRO A 82 -17.56 -1.34 -8.24
C PRO A 82 -18.56 -0.73 -7.25
N VAL A 83 -18.47 -1.13 -5.98
CA VAL A 83 -19.27 -0.55 -4.89
C VAL A 83 -18.58 0.72 -4.39
N TYR A 84 -18.36 1.67 -5.27
CA TYR A 84 -17.94 3.03 -4.89
C TYR A 84 -18.52 4.04 -5.88
N GLU A 85 -19.82 4.29 -5.76
CA GLU A 85 -20.52 5.40 -6.45
C GLU A 85 -20.63 6.65 -5.56
N ALA A 86 -19.79 6.88 -4.60
CA ALA A 86 -19.93 8.07 -3.74
C ALA A 86 -18.76 9.05 -3.76
N THR A 87 -17.61 8.70 -4.31
CA THR A 87 -16.46 9.63 -4.41
C THR A 87 -15.60 9.24 -5.60
N GLY A 88 -15.86 9.73 -6.78
CA GLY A 88 -15.00 9.84 -7.99
C GLY A 88 -13.75 8.96 -8.17
N GLY A 89 -13.61 7.85 -7.46
CA GLY A 89 -12.48 6.95 -7.53
C GLY A 89 -12.67 5.87 -8.59
N HIS A 90 -11.76 5.77 -9.52
CA HIS A 90 -11.78 4.82 -10.62
C HIS A 90 -11.48 3.40 -10.11
N GLY A 91 -12.52 2.56 -10.05
CA GLY A 91 -12.41 1.15 -9.69
C GLY A 91 -11.75 0.32 -10.79
N PHE A 92 -10.73 -0.45 -10.44
CA PHE A 92 -10.23 -1.54 -11.26
C PHE A 92 -11.16 -2.76 -11.11
N ALA A 93 -11.72 -3.24 -12.21
CA ALA A 93 -12.42 -4.53 -12.25
C ALA A 93 -11.37 -5.66 -12.24
N GLY A 94 -11.20 -6.36 -11.12
CA GLY A 94 -10.35 -7.53 -11.02
C GLY A 94 -11.19 -8.82 -11.04
N GLU A 95 -10.77 -9.81 -11.81
CA GLU A 95 -11.33 -11.16 -11.77
C GLU A 95 -10.73 -11.91 -10.57
N VAL A 96 -11.58 -12.37 -9.65
CA VAL A 96 -11.15 -13.29 -8.58
C VAL A 96 -11.01 -14.67 -9.20
N SER A 97 -9.81 -15.24 -9.13
CA SER A 97 -9.51 -16.55 -9.73
C SER A 97 -10.30 -17.68 -9.07
N ALA A 98 -11.02 -18.42 -9.87
CA ALA A 98 -11.76 -19.63 -9.47
C ALA A 98 -10.84 -20.79 -8.99
N ASN A 99 -9.53 -20.62 -8.93
CA ASN A 99 -8.53 -21.67 -8.75
C ASN A 99 -7.68 -21.54 -7.48
N ALA A 100 -8.07 -20.72 -6.49
CA ALA A 100 -7.33 -20.63 -5.24
C ALA A 100 -7.27 -21.97 -4.51
N LYS A 101 -6.06 -22.40 -4.12
CA LYS A 101 -5.85 -23.61 -3.35
C LYS A 101 -6.14 -23.35 -1.88
N LEU A 102 -6.89 -24.26 -1.25
CA LEU A 102 -7.25 -24.14 0.16
C LEU A 102 -6.57 -25.26 0.96
N PHE A 103 -5.83 -24.88 2.00
CA PHE A 103 -5.17 -25.80 2.93
C PHE A 103 -5.61 -25.54 4.36
N GLU A 104 -6.07 -26.60 5.02
CA GLU A 104 -6.24 -26.57 6.46
C GLU A 104 -4.87 -26.77 7.13
N VAL A 105 -4.58 -26.01 8.19
CA VAL A 105 -3.34 -26.13 8.95
C VAL A 105 -3.63 -26.39 10.43
N SER A 106 -2.80 -27.22 11.06
CA SER A 106 -2.87 -27.42 12.52
C SER A 106 -2.51 -26.13 13.28
N GLU A 107 -2.88 -26.06 14.55
CA GLU A 107 -2.50 -24.93 15.42
C GLU A 107 -0.98 -24.74 15.50
N GLU A 108 -0.23 -25.82 15.58
CA GLU A 108 1.24 -25.80 15.60
C GLU A 108 1.80 -25.17 14.33
N VAL A 109 1.29 -25.57 13.16
CA VAL A 109 1.70 -25.00 11.88
C VAL A 109 1.28 -23.54 11.81
N TYR A 110 0.04 -23.23 12.20
CA TYR A 110 -0.46 -21.87 12.18
C TYR A 110 0.38 -20.94 13.08
N ALA A 111 0.69 -21.35 14.30
CA ALA A 111 1.56 -20.60 15.21
C ALA A 111 2.96 -20.34 14.62
N LYS A 112 3.44 -21.23 13.75
CA LYS A 112 4.74 -21.07 13.07
C LYS A 112 4.69 -20.08 11.90
N ILE A 113 3.58 -19.99 11.18
CA ILE A 113 3.43 -19.15 10.00
C ILE A 113 2.78 -17.79 10.30
N ALA A 114 2.08 -17.65 11.42
CA ALA A 114 1.52 -16.39 11.87
C ALA A 114 2.64 -15.41 12.24
N MET A 115 2.54 -14.16 11.79
CA MET A 115 3.51 -13.10 12.09
C MET A 115 3.25 -12.43 13.43
N ARG A 116 2.10 -12.65 14.04
CA ARG A 116 1.71 -12.11 15.35
C ARG A 116 0.77 -13.05 16.11
N GLU A 117 0.75 -12.90 17.42
CA GLU A 117 -0.24 -13.56 18.27
C GLU A 117 -1.64 -12.95 18.05
N GLY A 118 -2.69 -13.77 18.12
CA GLY A 118 -4.08 -13.31 18.04
C GLY A 118 -4.59 -12.98 16.63
N THR A 119 -4.02 -13.60 15.58
CA THR A 119 -4.52 -13.48 14.22
C THR A 119 -5.80 -14.29 14.00
N GLU A 120 -6.57 -13.89 12.99
CA GLU A 120 -7.93 -14.39 12.70
C GLU A 120 -7.96 -15.75 11.98
N GLY A 121 -6.88 -16.51 12.08
CA GLY A 121 -6.83 -17.90 11.59
C GLY A 121 -6.67 -18.02 10.07
N VAL A 122 -6.35 -16.95 9.33
CA VAL A 122 -6.20 -16.98 7.87
C VAL A 122 -4.94 -16.27 7.40
N ILE A 123 -4.22 -16.90 6.46
CA ILE A 123 -3.07 -16.35 5.76
C ILE A 123 -3.19 -16.75 4.29
N ALA A 124 -2.98 -15.81 3.37
CA ALA A 124 -3.07 -16.06 1.94
C ALA A 124 -1.78 -15.74 1.20
N GLU A 125 -1.45 -16.53 0.19
CA GLU A 125 -0.51 -16.18 -0.85
C GLU A 125 -1.29 -15.56 -2.02
N VAL A 126 -0.86 -14.38 -2.46
CA VAL A 126 -1.57 -13.54 -3.41
C VAL A 126 -0.63 -13.18 -4.55
N ARG A 127 -1.14 -13.13 -5.79
CA ARG A 127 -0.36 -12.74 -6.96
C ARG A 127 -0.05 -11.27 -6.94
N ALA A 128 1.23 -10.94 -7.05
CA ALA A 128 1.68 -9.56 -7.15
C ALA A 128 1.21 -8.95 -8.47
N LYS A 129 0.73 -7.71 -8.38
CA LYS A 129 0.44 -6.87 -9.55
C LYS A 129 1.46 -5.74 -9.57
N GLU A 130 2.19 -5.62 -10.66
CA GLU A 130 3.00 -4.45 -10.91
C GLU A 130 2.13 -3.41 -11.61
N ARG A 131 2.07 -2.21 -11.05
CA ARG A 131 1.45 -1.05 -11.67
C ARG A 131 2.56 -0.10 -12.12
N ARG A 132 2.42 0.42 -13.34
CA ARG A 132 3.34 1.41 -13.90
C ARG A 132 2.73 2.81 -13.83
N LEU A 133 3.54 3.81 -14.02
CA LEU A 133 3.08 5.22 -14.00
C LEU A 133 2.01 5.48 -15.06
N GLU A 134 2.12 4.84 -16.23
CA GLU A 134 1.17 4.96 -17.34
C GLU A 134 -0.21 4.39 -17.00
N ASP A 135 -0.27 3.43 -16.08
CA ASP A 135 -1.51 2.77 -15.67
C ASP A 135 -2.33 3.63 -14.68
N LEU A 136 -1.77 4.77 -14.22
CA LEU A 136 -2.46 5.67 -13.29
C LEU A 136 -3.51 6.52 -14.02
N ALA A 137 -4.77 6.32 -13.66
CA ALA A 137 -5.89 7.16 -14.08
C ALA A 137 -6.05 8.33 -13.11
N LEU A 138 -5.35 9.43 -13.37
CA LEU A 138 -5.38 10.62 -12.51
C LEU A 138 -6.45 11.61 -12.99
N PRO A 139 -7.18 12.28 -12.06
CA PRO A 139 -8.10 13.36 -12.39
C PRO A 139 -7.34 14.60 -12.89
N GLU A 140 -8.06 15.64 -13.28
CA GLU A 140 -7.49 16.92 -13.77
C GLU A 140 -6.62 17.61 -12.72
N ARG A 141 -7.03 17.56 -11.46
CA ARG A 141 -6.31 18.16 -10.31
C ARG A 141 -5.92 17.09 -9.29
N PRO A 142 -4.97 16.19 -9.61
CA PRO A 142 -4.64 15.08 -8.73
C PRO A 142 -3.91 15.54 -7.47
N LEU A 143 -4.08 14.79 -6.38
CA LEU A 143 -3.23 14.86 -5.19
C LEU A 143 -2.36 13.60 -5.18
N VAL A 144 -1.05 13.79 -5.30
CA VAL A 144 -0.06 12.70 -5.37
C VAL A 144 0.89 12.81 -4.18
N VAL A 145 1.22 11.67 -3.57
CA VAL A 145 2.31 11.58 -2.59
C VAL A 145 3.51 10.92 -3.26
N VAL A 146 4.68 11.47 -3.02
CA VAL A 146 5.96 10.88 -3.46
C VAL A 146 6.84 10.63 -2.25
N LEU A 147 7.34 9.41 -2.12
CA LEU A 147 8.23 8.98 -1.06
C LEU A 147 9.55 8.52 -1.66
N GLU A 148 10.59 9.35 -1.55
CA GLU A 148 11.93 9.02 -2.05
C GLU A 148 12.70 8.24 -0.98
N SER A 149 13.07 6.99 -1.32
CA SER A 149 13.95 6.12 -0.51
C SER A 149 13.53 5.94 0.95
N VAL A 150 12.25 6.14 1.28
CA VAL A 150 11.74 5.92 2.63
C VAL A 150 11.80 4.42 2.93
N GLU A 151 12.56 4.04 3.96
CA GLU A 151 12.96 2.66 4.20
C GLU A 151 11.98 1.90 5.11
N LYS A 152 11.50 2.55 6.19
CA LYS A 152 10.77 1.86 7.27
C LYS A 152 9.36 1.47 6.86
N PRO A 153 9.00 0.17 6.82
CA PRO A 153 7.65 -0.28 6.46
C PRO A 153 6.54 0.36 7.31
N GLY A 154 6.83 0.64 8.60
CA GLY A 154 5.90 1.32 9.51
C GLY A 154 5.56 2.74 9.05
N ASN A 155 6.57 3.52 8.62
CA ASN A 155 6.37 4.87 8.10
C ASN A 155 5.59 4.83 6.78
N LEU A 156 5.98 3.95 5.85
CA LEU A 156 5.29 3.76 4.58
C LEU A 156 3.81 3.40 4.80
N GLY A 157 3.55 2.45 5.70
CA GLY A 157 2.18 2.05 6.04
C GLY A 157 1.36 3.18 6.67
N ALA A 158 1.95 3.98 7.54
CA ALA A 158 1.27 5.13 8.16
C ALA A 158 0.97 6.22 7.12
N VAL A 159 1.89 6.49 6.17
CA VAL A 159 1.63 7.41 5.05
C VAL A 159 0.49 6.91 4.19
N LEU A 160 0.46 5.62 3.84
CA LEU A 160 -0.62 5.03 3.05
C LEU A 160 -1.99 5.16 3.73
N ARG A 161 -2.07 5.00 5.04
CA ARG A 161 -3.31 5.23 5.79
C ARG A 161 -3.76 6.69 5.75
N SER A 162 -2.82 7.63 5.84
CA SER A 162 -3.11 9.06 5.72
C SER A 162 -3.51 9.42 4.29
N ALA A 163 -2.89 8.80 3.29
CA ALA A 163 -3.20 8.96 1.89
C ALA A 163 -4.61 8.46 1.55
N ASP A 164 -4.98 7.28 2.05
CA ASP A 164 -6.33 6.73 1.93
C ASP A 164 -7.37 7.67 2.56
N ALA A 165 -7.14 8.11 3.79
CA ALA A 165 -8.04 9.02 4.50
C ALA A 165 -8.18 10.41 3.86
N ALA A 166 -7.13 10.88 3.17
CA ALA A 166 -7.12 12.17 2.45
C ALA A 166 -7.64 12.06 1.01
N GLY A 167 -7.99 10.87 0.53
CA GLY A 167 -8.44 10.66 -0.85
C GLY A 167 -7.35 10.94 -1.88
N VAL A 168 -6.11 10.50 -1.60
CA VAL A 168 -4.96 10.68 -2.51
C VAL A 168 -5.14 9.82 -3.77
N ASP A 169 -4.89 10.40 -4.93
CA ASP A 169 -5.07 9.73 -6.22
C ASP A 169 -3.94 8.73 -6.55
N ALA A 170 -2.73 8.96 -6.04
CA ALA A 170 -1.61 8.01 -6.19
C ALA A 170 -0.51 8.22 -5.13
N VAL A 171 0.19 7.15 -4.78
CA VAL A 171 1.44 7.18 -4.01
C VAL A 171 2.56 6.59 -4.85
N LEU A 172 3.60 7.40 -5.10
CA LEU A 172 4.80 6.99 -5.83
C LEU A 172 5.91 6.68 -4.85
N PHE A 173 6.41 5.45 -4.89
CA PHE A 173 7.57 5.00 -4.12
C PHE A 173 8.79 5.07 -5.02
N CYS A 174 9.56 6.14 -4.86
CA CYS A 174 10.72 6.42 -5.70
C CYS A 174 11.98 5.81 -5.09
N ASP A 175 12.72 5.06 -5.91
CA ASP A 175 13.95 4.34 -5.50
C ASP A 175 13.74 3.54 -4.20
N PRO A 176 12.70 2.68 -4.14
CA PRO A 176 12.24 2.09 -2.89
C PRO A 176 13.26 1.11 -2.30
N LEU A 177 13.58 1.26 -1.02
CA LEU A 177 14.41 0.34 -0.24
C LEU A 177 13.61 -0.83 0.36
N THR A 178 12.29 -0.70 0.39
CA THR A 178 11.35 -1.73 0.83
C THR A 178 10.36 -2.02 -0.30
N ASP A 179 10.14 -3.30 -0.63
CA ASP A 179 9.14 -3.65 -1.65
C ASP A 179 7.70 -3.46 -1.14
N LEU A 180 6.80 -3.09 -2.05
CA LEU A 180 5.39 -2.80 -1.74
C LEU A 180 4.65 -3.98 -1.11
N TRP A 181 5.11 -5.19 -1.40
CA TRP A 181 4.52 -6.44 -0.92
C TRP A 181 5.17 -6.98 0.35
N ASN A 182 5.95 -6.14 1.04
CA ASN A 182 6.49 -6.47 2.36
C ASN A 182 5.34 -6.67 3.36
N PRO A 183 5.23 -7.84 4.03
CA PRO A 183 4.12 -8.10 4.94
C PRO A 183 4.02 -7.10 6.10
N ASN A 184 5.15 -6.52 6.55
CA ASN A 184 5.13 -5.48 7.58
C ASN A 184 4.54 -4.16 7.04
N LEU A 185 4.73 -3.83 5.75
CA LEU A 185 4.10 -2.68 5.12
C LEU A 185 2.59 -2.91 4.97
N ILE A 186 2.19 -4.06 4.44
CA ILE A 186 0.77 -4.44 4.29
C ILE A 186 0.06 -4.31 5.63
N ARG A 187 0.64 -4.87 6.69
CA ARG A 187 0.11 -4.80 8.05
C ARG A 187 0.06 -3.37 8.58
N ALA A 188 1.16 -2.61 8.46
CA ALA A 188 1.23 -1.23 8.96
C ALA A 188 0.24 -0.32 8.25
N SER A 189 -0.05 -0.57 6.97
CA SER A 189 -1.05 0.17 6.19
C SER A 189 -2.49 -0.27 6.48
N ILE A 190 -2.70 -1.37 7.22
CA ILE A 190 -4.04 -1.97 7.43
C ILE A 190 -4.73 -2.28 6.08
N GLY A 191 -3.95 -2.63 5.05
CA GLY A 191 -4.45 -2.90 3.71
C GLY A 191 -4.60 -1.67 2.80
N ALA A 192 -4.29 -0.46 3.26
CA ALA A 192 -4.35 0.75 2.41
C ALA A 192 -3.43 0.66 1.18
N VAL A 193 -2.40 -0.18 1.20
CA VAL A 193 -1.57 -0.48 0.03
C VAL A 193 -2.37 -1.11 -1.13
N PHE A 194 -3.53 -1.68 -0.88
CA PHE A 194 -4.42 -2.26 -1.88
C PHE A 194 -5.45 -1.25 -2.40
N THR A 195 -5.91 -0.32 -1.55
CA THR A 195 -6.97 0.65 -1.87
C THR A 195 -6.42 1.90 -2.55
N VAL A 196 -5.24 2.37 -2.13
CA VAL A 196 -4.57 3.53 -2.75
C VAL A 196 -3.74 3.08 -3.95
N PRO A 197 -3.85 3.74 -5.12
CA PRO A 197 -2.99 3.45 -6.27
C PRO A 197 -1.51 3.67 -5.95
N CYS A 198 -0.72 2.60 -5.86
CA CYS A 198 0.71 2.62 -5.53
C CYS A 198 1.55 2.23 -6.74
N VAL A 199 2.63 2.97 -7.00
CA VAL A 199 3.62 2.66 -8.05
C VAL A 199 5.02 2.74 -7.47
N ALA A 200 5.83 1.71 -7.71
CA ALA A 200 7.28 1.74 -7.47
C ALA A 200 7.99 2.13 -8.77
N CYS A 201 8.83 3.16 -8.73
CA CYS A 201 9.54 3.68 -9.89
C CYS A 201 10.86 4.35 -9.46
N SER A 202 11.66 4.82 -10.40
CA SER A 202 12.79 5.69 -10.10
C SER A 202 12.33 7.16 -9.90
N SER A 203 13.13 7.95 -9.19
CA SER A 203 12.93 9.39 -9.05
C SER A 203 12.88 10.09 -10.42
N ALA A 204 13.74 9.69 -11.35
CA ALA A 204 13.78 10.26 -12.70
C ALA A 204 12.48 10.01 -13.47
N GLU A 205 11.94 8.79 -13.43
CA GLU A 205 10.65 8.46 -14.06
C GLU A 205 9.50 9.24 -13.45
N ALA A 206 9.46 9.33 -12.11
CA ALA A 206 8.42 10.07 -11.40
C ALA A 206 8.45 11.57 -11.73
N ILE A 207 9.63 12.20 -11.73
CA ILE A 207 9.79 13.62 -12.09
C ILE A 207 9.32 13.86 -13.54
N ALA A 208 9.74 13.02 -14.49
CA ALA A 208 9.31 13.14 -15.88
C ALA A 208 7.79 13.00 -16.02
N PHE A 209 7.20 12.03 -15.33
CA PHE A 209 5.77 11.77 -15.32
C PHE A 209 4.96 12.96 -14.77
N LEU A 210 5.37 13.50 -13.64
CA LEU A 210 4.69 14.64 -13.00
C LEU A 210 4.77 15.90 -13.87
N LYS A 211 5.96 16.22 -14.38
CA LYS A 211 6.16 17.38 -15.26
C LYS A 211 5.37 17.27 -16.57
N ALA A 212 5.36 16.10 -17.19
CA ALA A 212 4.60 15.86 -18.44
C ALA A 212 3.09 16.06 -18.26
N ARG A 213 2.57 15.91 -17.04
CA ARG A 213 1.16 16.14 -16.69
C ARG A 213 0.85 17.49 -16.09
N GLY A 214 1.85 18.38 -15.97
CA GLY A 214 1.69 19.67 -15.32
C GLY A 214 1.32 19.60 -13.84
N ILE A 215 1.67 18.48 -13.17
CA ILE A 215 1.45 18.30 -11.74
C ILE A 215 2.55 19.05 -11.00
N ARG A 216 2.15 19.98 -10.14
CA ARG A 216 3.06 20.83 -9.37
C ARG A 216 3.81 20.00 -8.32
N ILE A 217 5.13 20.12 -8.30
CA ILE A 217 6.02 19.39 -7.41
C ILE A 217 6.35 20.26 -6.20
N LEU A 218 5.87 19.86 -5.01
CA LEU A 218 6.16 20.52 -3.74
C LEU A 218 7.03 19.63 -2.87
N THR A 219 8.28 20.01 -2.65
CA THR A 219 9.22 19.23 -1.80
C THR A 219 9.16 19.71 -0.35
N ALA A 220 8.98 18.75 0.57
CA ALA A 220 9.02 19.01 2.01
C ALA A 220 10.47 19.04 2.50
N GLN A 221 11.00 20.23 2.78
CA GLN A 221 12.37 20.44 3.25
C GLN A 221 12.49 21.73 4.07
N LEU A 222 13.57 21.88 4.82
CA LEU A 222 13.78 23.09 5.66
C LEU A 222 14.41 24.24 4.88
N GLN A 223 15.41 23.95 4.04
CA GLN A 223 16.22 24.96 3.35
C GLN A 223 15.39 25.60 2.21
N ASP A 224 15.54 26.90 2.03
CA ASP A 224 14.96 27.69 0.94
C ASP A 224 13.46 27.48 0.75
N SER A 225 12.72 27.29 1.85
CA SER A 225 11.33 26.88 1.84
C SER A 225 10.39 27.92 2.45
N SER A 226 9.16 27.97 1.92
CA SER A 226 8.05 28.74 2.46
C SER A 226 7.22 27.89 3.44
N LEU A 227 6.36 28.53 4.23
CA LEU A 227 5.42 27.79 5.07
C LEU A 227 4.40 27.05 4.20
N TYR A 228 4.12 25.79 4.54
CA TYR A 228 3.30 24.92 3.72
C TYR A 228 1.89 25.46 3.45
N TYR A 229 1.31 26.21 4.39
CA TYR A 229 -0.02 26.78 4.27
C TYR A 229 -0.07 28.09 3.43
N ASP A 230 1.08 28.67 3.09
CA ASP A 230 1.19 29.80 2.16
C ASP A 230 1.29 29.34 0.70
N CYS A 231 1.35 28.02 0.46
CA CYS A 231 1.47 27.44 -0.85
C CYS A 231 0.11 26.95 -1.35
N ASP A 232 -0.26 27.28 -2.58
CA ASP A 232 -1.48 26.81 -3.21
C ASP A 232 -1.38 25.30 -3.54
N MET A 233 -2.29 24.51 -2.98
CA MET A 233 -2.44 23.06 -3.20
C MET A 233 -3.78 22.71 -3.85
N THR A 234 -4.52 23.67 -4.39
CA THR A 234 -5.83 23.45 -5.04
C THR A 234 -5.71 22.89 -6.44
N VAL A 235 -4.54 23.05 -7.08
CA VAL A 235 -4.20 22.51 -8.40
C VAL A 235 -3.68 21.09 -8.30
N GLY A 236 -3.39 20.44 -9.44
CA GLY A 236 -2.69 19.14 -9.46
C GLY A 236 -1.35 19.26 -8.71
N THR A 237 -1.20 18.50 -7.63
CA THR A 237 -0.10 18.68 -6.66
C THR A 237 0.51 17.34 -6.28
N ALA A 238 1.85 17.26 -6.31
CA ALA A 238 2.64 16.18 -5.77
C ALA A 238 3.39 16.67 -4.52
N LEU A 239 3.12 16.05 -3.37
CA LEU A 239 3.84 16.29 -2.11
C LEU A 239 4.99 15.29 -2.01
N VAL A 240 6.22 15.80 -2.04
CA VAL A 240 7.43 14.98 -2.11
C VAL A 240 8.16 14.99 -0.78
N MET A 241 8.40 13.80 -0.22
CA MET A 241 9.08 13.61 1.05
C MET A 241 10.23 12.61 0.90
N GLY A 242 11.36 12.95 1.49
CA GLY A 242 12.56 12.12 1.50
C GLY A 242 12.74 11.33 2.79
N THR A 243 13.95 10.80 2.96
CA THR A 243 14.36 10.07 4.17
C THR A 243 14.47 10.99 5.38
N GLU A 244 14.30 10.42 6.58
CA GLU A 244 14.49 11.15 7.84
C GLU A 244 15.95 11.57 8.07
N SER A 245 16.92 10.88 7.46
CA SER A 245 18.34 11.09 7.71
C SER A 245 19.00 12.06 6.74
N THR A 246 18.70 11.97 5.45
CA THR A 246 19.36 12.74 4.38
C THR A 246 18.42 13.69 3.64
N GLY A 247 17.12 13.59 3.90
CA GLY A 247 16.12 14.36 3.18
C GLY A 247 15.97 13.91 1.73
N LEU A 248 15.70 14.85 0.85
CA LEU A 248 15.54 14.66 -0.59
C LEU A 248 16.87 14.81 -1.33
N THR A 249 17.03 14.09 -2.42
CA THR A 249 18.16 14.28 -3.35
C THR A 249 18.04 15.61 -4.11
N ASP A 250 19.18 16.05 -4.69
CA ASP A 250 19.22 17.26 -5.50
C ASP A 250 18.30 17.19 -6.72
N ALA A 251 18.11 16.00 -7.29
CA ALA A 251 17.20 15.79 -8.42
C ALA A 251 15.77 16.27 -8.10
N TRP A 252 15.26 15.97 -6.91
CA TRP A 252 13.95 16.43 -6.46
C TRP A 252 13.93 17.92 -6.14
N ARG A 253 15.01 18.44 -5.54
CA ARG A 253 15.13 19.87 -5.22
C ARG A 253 15.12 20.73 -6.49
N GLU A 254 15.89 20.33 -7.49
CA GLU A 254 15.97 21.03 -8.79
C GLU A 254 14.67 20.89 -9.61
N ALA A 255 13.96 19.77 -9.47
CA ALA A 255 12.71 19.54 -10.17
C ALA A 255 11.51 20.24 -9.55
N ALA A 256 11.60 20.69 -8.29
CA ALA A 256 10.49 21.26 -7.52
C ALA A 256 10.04 22.62 -8.07
N ASP A 257 8.73 22.83 -8.06
CA ASP A 257 8.12 24.15 -8.33
C ASP A 257 8.14 25.04 -7.09
N ALA A 258 8.15 24.44 -5.90
CA ALA A 258 8.35 25.13 -4.63
C ALA A 258 8.82 24.18 -3.53
N HIS A 259 9.51 24.75 -2.54
CA HIS A 259 9.91 24.06 -1.32
C HIS A 259 9.03 24.54 -0.17
N ILE A 260 8.51 23.58 0.61
CA ILE A 260 7.59 23.84 1.71
C ILE A 260 8.10 23.25 3.01
N ARG A 261 7.81 23.92 4.13
CA ARG A 261 8.14 23.42 5.47
C ARG A 261 6.97 23.50 6.43
N ILE A 262 6.93 22.58 7.37
CA ILE A 262 6.10 22.65 8.57
C ILE A 262 6.88 23.47 9.60
N PRO A 263 6.29 24.52 10.23
CA PRO A 263 7.00 25.34 11.21
C PRO A 263 7.34 24.51 12.44
N MET A 264 8.60 24.52 12.84
CA MET A 264 9.11 23.86 14.04
C MET A 264 9.38 24.91 15.11
N LEU A 265 8.54 24.97 16.15
CA LEU A 265 8.63 25.98 17.22
C LEU A 265 9.44 25.51 18.44
N GLY A 266 9.86 24.26 18.43
CA GLY A 266 10.63 23.64 19.49
C GLY A 266 12.13 23.58 19.21
N ARG A 267 12.81 22.61 19.82
CA ARG A 267 14.24 22.40 19.68
C ARG A 267 14.60 21.40 18.57
N LEU A 268 13.64 20.57 18.17
CA LEU A 268 13.84 19.59 17.10
C LEU A 268 13.58 20.27 15.76
N ASP A 269 14.28 19.83 14.73
CA ASP A 269 14.25 20.39 13.37
C ASP A 269 13.32 19.64 12.43
N SER A 270 12.83 18.47 12.82
CA SER A 270 12.02 17.61 11.96
C SER A 270 10.95 16.83 12.73
N LEU A 271 9.92 16.41 12.00
CA LEU A 271 8.91 15.44 12.41
C LEU A 271 9.17 14.10 11.72
N ASN A 272 8.58 13.05 12.27
CA ASN A 272 8.52 11.76 11.58
C ASN A 272 7.83 11.94 10.20
N VAL A 273 8.36 11.28 9.17
CA VAL A 273 7.89 11.45 7.78
C VAL A 273 6.39 11.18 7.61
N SER A 274 5.82 10.22 8.33
CA SER A 274 4.38 9.92 8.24
C SER A 274 3.51 11.00 8.91
N VAL A 275 4.02 11.64 9.95
CA VAL A 275 3.35 12.79 10.59
C VAL A 275 3.40 14.00 9.66
N SER A 276 4.56 14.28 9.06
CA SER A 276 4.70 15.34 8.07
C SER A 276 3.74 15.13 6.89
N ALA A 277 3.69 13.92 6.36
CA ALA A 277 2.77 13.54 5.29
C ALA A 277 1.31 13.85 5.66
N ALA A 278 0.88 13.42 6.84
CA ALA A 278 -0.49 13.66 7.30
C ALA A 278 -0.83 15.16 7.38
N ILE A 279 0.06 15.98 7.96
CA ILE A 279 -0.14 17.42 8.05
C ILE A 279 -0.30 18.06 6.67
N LEU A 280 0.61 17.74 5.73
CA LEU A 280 0.61 18.30 4.39
C LEU A 280 -0.60 17.84 3.57
N LEU A 281 -0.97 16.58 3.69
CA LEU A 281 -2.13 16.01 3.00
C LEU A 281 -3.44 16.66 3.45
N PHE A 282 -3.65 16.81 4.76
CA PHE A 282 -4.88 17.40 5.26
C PHE A 282 -4.95 18.91 5.06
N GLU A 283 -3.81 19.59 4.91
CA GLU A 283 -3.80 20.97 4.41
C GLU A 283 -4.27 21.03 2.94
N ALA A 284 -3.76 20.15 2.09
CA ALA A 284 -4.22 20.07 0.70
C ALA A 284 -5.73 19.78 0.63
N VAL A 285 -6.25 18.85 1.45
CA VAL A 285 -7.68 18.57 1.57
C VAL A 285 -8.46 19.82 2.00
N ARG A 286 -8.00 20.52 3.06
CA ARG A 286 -8.62 21.74 3.55
C ARG A 286 -8.73 22.83 2.47
N GLN A 287 -7.67 23.06 1.71
CA GLN A 287 -7.67 24.03 0.63
C GLN A 287 -8.63 23.65 -0.49
N ARG A 288 -8.63 22.39 -0.90
CA ARG A 288 -9.47 21.85 -1.98
C ARG A 288 -10.97 21.80 -1.66
N GLN A 289 -11.33 21.73 -0.36
CA GLN A 289 -12.73 21.76 0.08
C GLN A 289 -13.28 23.18 0.17
N ASN A 290 -12.42 24.21 0.29
CA ASN A 290 -12.81 25.61 0.46
C ASN A 290 -12.60 26.47 -0.82
N GLY A 291 -12.05 25.91 -1.87
CA GLY A 291 -11.87 26.52 -3.19
C GLY A 291 -12.75 25.87 -4.24
#